data_71bd6005177fd0c7bd14df04a26226e1
#
_entry.id   71bd6005177fd0c7bd14df04a26226e1
#
_cell.length_a   1.000
_cell.length_b   1.000
_cell.length_c   1.000
_cell.angle_alpha   90.00
_cell.angle_beta   90.00
_cell.angle_gamma   90.00
#
_symmetry.space_group_name_H-M   'P 1'
#
loop_
_entity.id
_entity.type
_entity.pdbx_description
1 polymer ?
#
loop_
_entity_poly.entity_id
_entity_poly.type
_entity_poly.pdbx_seq_one_letter_code
_entity_poly.pdbx_strand_id
1 'polypeptide(L)'
;MTSLPATRTAPRELEIGSLAGACLVGLSISWNIANVGPVATLLSHHYGTSLAVLGLFTTVLFFAEVAVMIPGGRAIDRYGAKRTGLVAIAISLVANAALMLVSGPAAALALRAVAGLGVGLGFLSGAVYAQSGAISVPSGAQARALAGGIYGGVSLSGGGLALAIVPLLVSPLGWRAPYASAAAVAAMAIPLVAAAPPTPGHGGRTRGSRLRTLIADPQLVRLGLISSVSFGFSVILGNWVVTLLERHGGLSTGAAGVVGSLILLLGIVGRPSGGMLVRARPGLTRQMLAASFLAGTLGTIVLLLAPGTGVDAAAAALIGVAAGIPFGVTISGATRARPQAAGAAVGAMNTYPVLAIVCGAPLVGLTFSLPGEGRIGFAVLAAAWSSAILVLRGLDI
;
A
#
# COMPACT_ATOMS: atom_id res chain seq x y z
N MET A 1 35.27 -12.98 -47.19
CA MET A 1 34.16 -13.11 -46.26
C MET A 1 34.73 -12.96 -44.84
N THR A 2 34.75 -11.73 -44.32
CA THR A 2 35.26 -11.39 -43.03
C THR A 2 34.09 -11.33 -42.06
N SER A 3 34.02 -12.29 -41.14
CA SER A 3 33.04 -12.34 -40.05
C SER A 3 33.29 -11.18 -39.09
N LEU A 4 32.33 -10.27 -39.00
CA LEU A 4 32.28 -9.26 -37.94
C LEU A 4 32.16 -9.97 -36.57
N PRO A 5 32.94 -9.55 -35.55
CA PRO A 5 32.82 -10.12 -34.22
C PRO A 5 31.46 -9.67 -33.61
N ALA A 6 30.67 -10.65 -33.17
CA ALA A 6 29.48 -10.44 -32.38
C ALA A 6 29.90 -9.69 -31.08
N THR A 7 29.51 -8.45 -30.94
CA THR A 7 29.61 -7.69 -29.72
C THR A 7 28.81 -8.40 -28.64
N ARG A 8 29.48 -9.19 -27.80
CA ARG A 8 28.92 -9.69 -26.52
C ARG A 8 28.56 -8.47 -25.69
N THR A 9 27.29 -8.07 -25.74
CA THR A 9 26.77 -7.14 -24.75
C THR A 9 26.87 -7.82 -23.38
N ALA A 10 27.66 -7.23 -22.47
CA ALA A 10 27.72 -7.65 -21.07
C ALA A 10 26.31 -7.82 -20.50
N PRO A 11 26.07 -8.80 -19.62
CA PRO A 11 24.78 -8.94 -18.97
C PRO A 11 24.48 -7.61 -18.25
N ARG A 12 23.45 -6.88 -18.72
CA ARG A 12 23.00 -5.65 -18.07
C ARG A 12 22.54 -6.02 -16.68
N GLU A 13 23.26 -5.53 -15.70
CA GLU A 13 22.86 -5.55 -14.29
C GLU A 13 21.50 -4.85 -14.17
N LEU A 14 20.73 -5.23 -13.14
CA LEU A 14 19.46 -4.58 -12.78
C LEU A 14 19.67 -3.06 -12.84
N GLU A 15 18.93 -2.33 -13.66
CA GLU A 15 19.08 -0.87 -13.72
C GLU A 15 18.59 -0.26 -12.40
N ILE A 16 19.51 -0.14 -11.44
CA ILE A 16 19.28 0.37 -10.09
C ILE A 16 18.57 1.72 -10.14
N GLY A 17 18.91 2.57 -11.13
CA GLY A 17 18.29 3.87 -11.30
C GLY A 17 16.78 3.81 -11.58
N SER A 18 16.31 2.87 -12.40
CA SER A 18 14.89 2.67 -12.67
C SER A 18 14.15 2.15 -11.44
N LEU A 19 14.75 1.22 -10.70
CA LEU A 19 14.19 0.71 -9.45
C LEU A 19 14.13 1.80 -8.37
N ALA A 20 15.19 2.60 -8.23
CA ALA A 20 15.22 3.72 -7.29
C ALA A 20 14.14 4.77 -7.65
N GLY A 21 14.02 5.15 -8.92
CA GLY A 21 12.96 6.04 -9.39
C GLY A 21 11.56 5.50 -9.09
N ALA A 22 11.32 4.22 -9.31
CA ALA A 22 10.08 3.55 -8.98
C ALA A 22 9.79 3.59 -7.47
N CYS A 23 10.79 3.29 -6.64
CA CYS A 23 10.69 3.33 -5.17
C CYS A 23 10.36 4.74 -4.67
N LEU A 24 10.96 5.78 -5.26
CA LEU A 24 10.65 7.18 -4.93
C LEU A 24 9.21 7.55 -5.29
N VAL A 25 8.72 7.12 -6.45
CA VAL A 25 7.30 7.26 -6.81
C VAL A 25 6.44 6.58 -5.76
N GLY A 26 6.69 5.30 -5.48
CA GLY A 26 5.92 4.50 -4.53
C GLY A 26 5.90 5.09 -3.12
N LEU A 27 7.05 5.48 -2.58
CA LEU A 27 7.18 6.08 -1.26
C LEU A 27 6.39 7.39 -1.16
N SER A 28 6.54 8.26 -2.16
CA SER A 28 5.87 9.57 -2.19
C SER A 28 4.35 9.46 -2.21
N ILE A 29 3.79 8.60 -3.08
CA ILE A 29 2.33 8.45 -3.16
C ILE A 29 1.76 7.75 -1.92
N SER A 30 2.47 6.75 -1.38
CA SER A 30 2.00 5.98 -0.23
C SER A 30 2.03 6.77 1.08
N TRP A 31 2.74 7.90 1.13
CA TRP A 31 2.62 8.86 2.23
C TRP A 31 1.18 9.29 2.45
N ASN A 32 0.41 9.46 1.35
CA ASN A 32 -1.00 9.84 1.42
C ASN A 32 -1.93 8.75 2.00
N ILE A 33 -1.48 7.50 2.02
CA ILE A 33 -2.30 6.38 2.50
C ILE A 33 -2.53 6.48 4.01
N ALA A 34 -1.51 6.91 4.77
CA ALA A 34 -1.53 6.86 6.22
C ALA A 34 -1.25 8.22 6.92
N ASN A 35 -1.09 9.32 6.18
CA ASN A 35 -0.76 10.62 6.76
C ASN A 35 -1.88 11.25 7.60
N VAL A 36 -3.14 10.91 7.33
CA VAL A 36 -4.32 11.46 8.05
C VAL A 36 -4.54 10.73 9.37
N GLY A 37 -4.36 9.41 9.40
CA GLY A 37 -4.63 8.57 10.57
C GLY A 37 -3.98 9.05 11.87
N PRO A 38 -2.67 9.37 11.88
CA PRO A 38 -1.94 9.77 13.10
C PRO A 38 -2.49 11.05 13.76
N VAL A 39 -3.22 11.85 13.02
CA VAL A 39 -3.76 13.15 13.50
C VAL A 39 -5.27 13.23 13.29
N ALA A 40 -5.95 12.08 13.22
CA ALA A 40 -7.38 12.01 12.97
C ALA A 40 -8.20 12.82 13.98
N THR A 41 -7.87 12.75 15.27
CA THR A 41 -8.56 13.53 16.31
C THR A 41 -8.37 15.02 16.08
N LEU A 42 -7.17 15.49 15.78
CA LEU A 42 -6.87 16.89 15.49
C LEU A 42 -7.64 17.39 14.26
N LEU A 43 -7.67 16.60 13.19
CA LEU A 43 -8.40 16.93 11.96
C LEU A 43 -9.92 16.90 12.18
N SER A 44 -10.43 15.99 13.00
CA SER A 44 -11.84 15.93 13.40
C SER A 44 -12.27 17.27 14.04
N HIS A 45 -11.48 17.79 14.98
CA HIS A 45 -11.72 19.08 15.59
C HIS A 45 -11.61 20.24 14.58
N HIS A 46 -10.57 20.23 13.72
CA HIS A 46 -10.36 21.30 12.73
C HIS A 46 -11.52 21.39 11.72
N TYR A 47 -12.01 20.26 11.22
CA TYR A 47 -13.10 20.22 10.25
C TYR A 47 -14.50 20.22 10.90
N GLY A 48 -14.62 20.22 12.23
CA GLY A 48 -15.89 20.14 12.95
C GLY A 48 -16.69 18.89 12.62
N THR A 49 -16.02 17.73 12.52
CA THR A 49 -16.63 16.49 12.02
C THR A 49 -16.31 15.27 12.89
N SER A 50 -16.99 14.14 12.69
CA SER A 50 -16.74 12.90 13.43
C SER A 50 -15.54 12.12 12.87
N LEU A 51 -14.96 11.21 13.68
CA LEU A 51 -13.93 10.29 13.24
C LEU A 51 -14.41 9.34 12.12
N ALA A 52 -15.72 9.02 12.09
CA ALA A 52 -16.30 8.26 10.98
C ALA A 52 -16.16 9.00 9.64
N VAL A 53 -16.38 10.32 9.63
CA VAL A 53 -16.15 11.16 8.44
C VAL A 53 -14.68 11.23 8.10
N LEU A 54 -13.76 11.25 9.08
CA LEU A 54 -12.32 11.12 8.82
C LEU A 54 -11.97 9.78 8.18
N GLY A 55 -12.66 8.70 8.52
CA GLY A 55 -12.56 7.41 7.82
C GLY A 55 -12.88 7.51 6.33
N LEU A 56 -13.83 8.39 5.95
CA LEU A 56 -14.15 8.67 4.54
C LEU A 56 -13.01 9.34 3.78
N PHE A 57 -12.06 10.03 4.44
CA PHE A 57 -10.86 10.56 3.79
C PHE A 57 -9.99 9.44 3.19
N THR A 58 -9.95 8.28 3.85
CA THR A 58 -9.31 7.08 3.31
C THR A 58 -10.18 6.41 2.24
N THR A 59 -11.49 6.31 2.47
CA THR A 59 -12.45 5.75 1.51
C THR A 59 -12.39 6.45 0.16
N VAL A 60 -12.51 7.79 0.12
CA VAL A 60 -12.52 8.55 -1.14
C VAL A 60 -11.16 8.49 -1.86
N LEU A 61 -10.06 8.42 -1.11
CA LEU A 61 -8.72 8.26 -1.66
C LEU A 61 -8.63 6.92 -2.42
N PHE A 62 -9.00 5.81 -1.79
CA PHE A 62 -8.93 4.48 -2.40
C PHE A 62 -9.98 4.28 -3.48
N PHE A 63 -11.16 4.89 -3.35
CA PHE A 63 -12.17 4.88 -4.40
C PHE A 63 -11.67 5.56 -5.68
N ALA A 64 -11.03 6.71 -5.54
CA ALA A 64 -10.41 7.42 -6.66
C ALA A 64 -9.21 6.64 -7.24
N GLU A 65 -8.45 5.96 -6.40
CA GLU A 65 -7.38 5.05 -6.83
C GLU A 65 -7.93 3.98 -7.78
N VAL A 66 -9.01 3.29 -7.42
CA VAL A 66 -9.65 2.28 -8.29
C VAL A 66 -10.11 2.88 -9.60
N ALA A 67 -10.74 4.05 -9.56
CA ALA A 67 -11.27 4.71 -10.75
C ALA A 67 -10.17 5.02 -11.80
N VAL A 68 -8.95 5.28 -11.34
CA VAL A 68 -7.82 5.60 -12.24
C VAL A 68 -7.06 4.36 -12.73
N MET A 69 -7.31 3.16 -12.19
CA MET A 69 -6.54 1.95 -12.54
C MET A 69 -6.55 1.64 -14.04
N ILE A 70 -7.71 1.67 -14.69
CA ILE A 70 -7.82 1.37 -16.13
C ILE A 70 -7.28 2.50 -17.01
N PRO A 71 -7.71 3.78 -16.85
CA PRO A 71 -7.18 4.87 -17.65
C PRO A 71 -5.69 5.11 -17.37
N GLY A 72 -5.23 4.91 -16.15
CA GLY A 72 -3.82 5.00 -15.75
C GLY A 72 -2.94 3.97 -16.45
N GLY A 73 -3.39 2.71 -16.54
CA GLY A 73 -2.70 1.69 -17.30
C GLY A 73 -2.49 2.09 -18.77
N ARG A 74 -3.53 2.64 -19.42
CA ARG A 74 -3.43 3.15 -20.81
C ARG A 74 -2.47 4.35 -20.92
N ALA A 75 -2.44 5.21 -19.91
CA ALA A 75 -1.52 6.34 -19.88
C ALA A 75 -0.07 5.86 -19.76
N ILE A 76 0.20 4.83 -18.95
CA ILE A 76 1.52 4.20 -18.82
C ILE A 76 1.98 3.60 -20.14
N ASP A 77 1.09 2.85 -20.82
CA ASP A 77 1.39 2.25 -22.12
C ASP A 77 1.72 3.31 -23.18
N ARG A 78 1.04 4.45 -23.16
CA ARG A 78 1.21 5.54 -24.14
C ARG A 78 2.40 6.44 -23.83
N TYR A 79 2.56 6.86 -22.57
CA TYR A 79 3.51 7.91 -22.18
C TYR A 79 4.75 7.39 -21.44
N GLY A 80 4.75 6.11 -21.06
CA GLY A 80 5.79 5.48 -20.26
C GLY A 80 5.59 5.66 -18.74
N ALA A 81 6.12 4.73 -17.99
CA ALA A 81 5.92 4.65 -16.55
C ALA A 81 6.53 5.85 -15.80
N LYS A 82 7.74 6.28 -16.15
CA LYS A 82 8.40 7.43 -15.51
C LYS A 82 7.57 8.71 -15.61
N ARG A 83 7.12 9.07 -16.83
CA ARG A 83 6.33 10.30 -17.04
C ARG A 83 5.01 10.25 -16.29
N THR A 84 4.34 9.11 -16.35
CA THR A 84 3.07 8.89 -15.63
C THR A 84 3.27 8.97 -14.12
N GLY A 85 4.39 8.44 -13.60
CA GLY A 85 4.78 8.55 -12.19
C GLY A 85 5.03 10.00 -11.75
N LEU A 86 5.70 10.81 -12.59
CA LEU A 86 5.89 12.23 -12.30
C LEU A 86 4.56 13.00 -12.27
N VAL A 87 3.64 12.70 -13.17
CA VAL A 87 2.28 13.28 -13.15
C VAL A 87 1.55 12.87 -11.86
N ALA A 88 1.67 11.63 -11.43
CA ALA A 88 1.07 11.13 -10.19
C ALA A 88 1.58 11.90 -8.96
N ILE A 89 2.91 12.10 -8.86
CA ILE A 89 3.52 12.87 -7.76
C ILE A 89 3.08 14.34 -7.83
N ALA A 90 2.99 14.93 -9.02
CA ALA A 90 2.53 16.31 -9.20
C ALA A 90 1.06 16.47 -8.77
N ILE A 91 0.17 15.53 -9.08
CA ILE A 91 -1.22 15.50 -8.60
C ILE A 91 -1.23 15.45 -7.07
N SER A 92 -0.42 14.58 -6.46
CA SER A 92 -0.30 14.49 -5.00
C SER A 92 0.19 15.80 -4.39
N LEU A 93 1.21 16.44 -4.96
CA LEU A 93 1.73 17.73 -4.51
C LEU A 93 0.64 18.80 -4.52
N VAL A 94 -0.03 18.98 -5.65
CA VAL A 94 -1.07 20.02 -5.82
C VAL A 94 -2.26 19.77 -4.89
N ALA A 95 -2.71 18.52 -4.78
CA ALA A 95 -3.82 18.17 -3.90
C ALA A 95 -3.50 18.45 -2.42
N ASN A 96 -2.30 18.08 -1.96
CA ASN A 96 -1.89 18.32 -0.58
C ASN A 96 -1.62 19.83 -0.30
N ALA A 97 -1.08 20.57 -1.27
CA ALA A 97 -0.95 22.02 -1.15
C ALA A 97 -2.32 22.71 -1.01
N ALA A 98 -3.30 22.28 -1.82
CA ALA A 98 -4.67 22.79 -1.74
C ALA A 98 -5.36 22.39 -0.41
N LEU A 99 -5.12 21.18 0.11
CA LEU A 99 -5.66 20.73 1.41
C LEU A 99 -5.24 21.61 2.58
N MET A 100 -4.08 22.26 2.53
CA MET A 100 -3.64 23.20 3.57
C MET A 100 -4.43 24.51 3.59
N LEU A 101 -5.23 24.78 2.55
CA LEU A 101 -5.97 26.04 2.38
C LEU A 101 -7.46 25.90 2.68
N VAL A 102 -7.98 24.67 2.83
CA VAL A 102 -9.43 24.44 3.02
C VAL A 102 -9.76 24.09 4.46
N SER A 103 -10.86 24.65 4.97
CA SER A 103 -11.37 24.42 6.32
C SER A 103 -12.66 23.57 6.36
N GLY A 104 -13.31 23.36 5.21
CA GLY A 104 -14.55 22.58 5.14
C GLY A 104 -14.31 21.12 4.84
N PRO A 105 -15.02 20.16 5.51
CA PRO A 105 -14.80 18.72 5.30
C PRO A 105 -15.15 18.24 3.90
N ALA A 106 -16.17 18.82 3.23
CA ALA A 106 -16.55 18.45 1.88
C ALA A 106 -15.46 18.79 0.84
N ALA A 107 -14.88 19.98 0.92
CA ALA A 107 -13.77 20.38 0.05
C ALA A 107 -12.51 19.51 0.32
N ALA A 108 -12.25 19.22 1.59
CA ALA A 108 -11.14 18.33 1.96
C ALA A 108 -11.34 16.91 1.42
N LEU A 109 -12.55 16.34 1.48
CA LEU A 109 -12.88 15.05 0.88
C LEU A 109 -12.67 15.06 -0.65
N ALA A 110 -13.11 16.10 -1.35
CA ALA A 110 -12.90 16.24 -2.79
C ALA A 110 -11.40 16.26 -3.15
N LEU A 111 -10.60 17.03 -2.39
CA LEU A 111 -9.15 17.09 -2.60
C LEU A 111 -8.45 15.77 -2.21
N ARG A 112 -8.96 15.02 -1.23
CA ARG A 112 -8.49 13.66 -0.92
C ARG A 112 -8.77 12.69 -2.07
N ALA A 113 -9.92 12.82 -2.74
CA ALA A 113 -10.18 12.05 -3.96
C ALA A 113 -9.17 12.40 -5.07
N VAL A 114 -8.84 13.69 -5.27
CA VAL A 114 -7.79 14.10 -6.22
C VAL A 114 -6.43 13.50 -5.84
N ALA A 115 -6.04 13.53 -4.56
CA ALA A 115 -4.82 12.86 -4.10
C ALA A 115 -4.86 11.35 -4.40
N GLY A 116 -6.03 10.70 -4.26
CA GLY A 116 -6.25 9.30 -4.58
C GLY A 116 -6.02 8.95 -6.05
N LEU A 117 -6.38 9.85 -6.99
CA LEU A 117 -6.00 9.69 -8.41
C LEU A 117 -4.47 9.64 -8.57
N GLY A 118 -3.75 10.50 -7.85
CA GLY A 118 -2.28 10.47 -7.80
C GLY A 118 -1.75 9.16 -7.22
N VAL A 119 -2.36 8.67 -6.13
CA VAL A 119 -1.96 7.40 -5.48
C VAL A 119 -2.11 6.22 -6.46
N GLY A 120 -3.28 6.06 -7.08
CA GLY A 120 -3.52 4.96 -8.01
C GLY A 120 -2.63 5.02 -9.26
N LEU A 121 -2.50 6.19 -9.87
CA LEU A 121 -1.64 6.39 -11.03
C LEU A 121 -0.17 6.11 -10.68
N GLY A 122 0.28 6.59 -9.52
CA GLY A 122 1.65 6.40 -9.04
C GLY A 122 1.94 4.95 -8.65
N PHE A 123 0.99 4.24 -8.02
CA PHE A 123 1.13 2.83 -7.70
C PHE A 123 1.34 1.97 -8.95
N LEU A 124 0.48 2.16 -9.96
CA LEU A 124 0.61 1.44 -11.24
C LEU A 124 1.91 1.78 -11.96
N SER A 125 2.22 3.08 -12.08
CA SER A 125 3.42 3.52 -12.80
C SER A 125 4.69 3.06 -12.10
N GLY A 126 4.78 3.15 -10.78
CA GLY A 126 5.91 2.67 -10.01
C GLY A 126 6.12 1.16 -10.15
N ALA A 127 5.04 0.36 -10.13
CA ALA A 127 5.11 -1.08 -10.31
C ALA A 127 5.68 -1.47 -11.70
N VAL A 128 5.23 -0.80 -12.77
CA VAL A 128 5.74 -1.01 -14.14
C VAL A 128 7.16 -0.49 -14.26
N TYR A 129 7.47 0.66 -13.64
CA TYR A 129 8.80 1.25 -13.67
C TYR A 129 9.84 0.36 -12.99
N ALA A 130 9.52 -0.20 -11.82
CA ALA A 130 10.39 -1.14 -11.12
C ALA A 130 10.76 -2.38 -11.97
N GLN A 131 9.80 -2.87 -12.76
CA GLN A 131 10.01 -4.05 -13.59
C GLN A 131 10.75 -3.75 -14.88
N SER A 132 10.77 -2.51 -15.36
CA SER A 132 11.40 -2.13 -16.63
C SER A 132 12.91 -2.35 -16.63
N GLY A 133 13.59 -2.11 -15.51
CA GLY A 133 15.02 -2.38 -15.34
C GLY A 133 15.41 -3.86 -15.29
N ALA A 134 14.42 -4.76 -15.08
CA ALA A 134 14.65 -6.20 -14.98
C ALA A 134 14.44 -6.96 -16.29
N ILE A 135 14.02 -6.30 -17.36
CA ILE A 135 13.67 -6.96 -18.65
C ILE A 135 14.91 -7.49 -19.37
N SER A 136 16.08 -6.95 -19.10
CA SER A 136 17.34 -7.22 -19.83
C SER A 136 18.20 -8.33 -19.22
N VAL A 137 17.76 -9.02 -18.15
CA VAL A 137 18.57 -10.03 -17.43
C VAL A 137 18.16 -11.45 -17.84
N PRO A 138 19.10 -12.38 -18.03
CA PRO A 138 18.78 -13.79 -18.39
C PRO A 138 17.83 -14.47 -17.39
N SER A 139 17.85 -14.08 -16.12
CA SER A 139 16.92 -14.51 -15.06
C SER A 139 15.69 -13.59 -14.92
N GLY A 140 15.22 -12.98 -15.99
CA GLY A 140 14.25 -11.87 -16.00
C GLY A 140 12.97 -12.06 -15.17
N ALA A 141 12.45 -13.28 -15.05
CA ALA A 141 11.28 -13.54 -14.20
C ALA A 141 11.60 -13.39 -12.71
N GLN A 142 12.77 -13.83 -12.27
CA GLN A 142 13.21 -13.75 -10.87
C GLN A 142 13.59 -12.32 -10.50
N ALA A 143 14.28 -11.63 -11.42
CA ALA A 143 14.65 -10.22 -11.24
C ALA A 143 13.41 -9.31 -11.17
N ARG A 144 12.38 -9.55 -12.00
CA ARG A 144 11.10 -8.83 -11.93
C ARG A 144 10.36 -9.08 -10.61
N ALA A 145 10.35 -10.33 -10.12
CA ALA A 145 9.73 -10.65 -8.84
C ALA A 145 10.44 -9.95 -7.67
N LEU A 146 11.78 -9.91 -7.69
CA LEU A 146 12.56 -9.20 -6.68
C LEU A 146 12.33 -7.68 -6.75
N ALA A 147 12.40 -7.09 -7.95
CA ALA A 147 12.15 -5.67 -8.15
C ALA A 147 10.73 -5.27 -7.69
N GLY A 148 9.72 -6.11 -8.01
CA GLY A 148 8.35 -5.92 -7.53
C GLY A 148 8.22 -6.02 -6.00
N GLY A 149 8.93 -6.95 -5.37
CA GLY A 149 8.98 -7.10 -3.91
C GLY A 149 9.62 -5.90 -3.22
N ILE A 150 10.77 -5.44 -3.73
CA ILE A 150 11.45 -4.24 -3.22
C ILE A 150 10.55 -3.00 -3.37
N TYR A 151 10.01 -2.78 -4.58
CA TYR A 151 9.08 -1.70 -4.84
C TYR A 151 7.88 -1.73 -3.89
N GLY A 152 7.24 -2.89 -3.75
CA GLY A 152 6.07 -3.05 -2.88
C GLY A 152 6.38 -2.79 -1.41
N GLY A 153 7.56 -3.22 -0.93
CA GLY A 153 8.03 -2.96 0.43
C GLY A 153 8.32 -1.49 0.69
N VAL A 154 9.11 -0.86 -0.18
CA VAL A 154 9.46 0.57 -0.08
C VAL A 154 8.23 1.46 -0.27
N SER A 155 7.34 1.12 -1.19
CA SER A 155 6.08 1.85 -1.35
C SER A 155 5.27 1.84 -0.05
N LEU A 156 5.01 0.68 0.56
CA LEU A 156 4.25 0.59 1.80
C LEU A 156 4.93 1.35 2.96
N SER A 157 6.26 1.35 3.00
CA SER A 157 7.01 2.07 4.03
C SER A 157 6.80 3.58 3.99
N GLY A 158 6.42 4.17 2.84
CA GLY A 158 6.02 5.57 2.74
C GLY A 158 4.85 5.92 3.68
N GLY A 159 3.84 5.05 3.76
CA GLY A 159 2.76 5.19 4.74
C GLY A 159 3.24 5.02 6.18
N GLY A 160 4.13 4.06 6.42
CA GLY A 160 4.74 3.85 7.75
C GLY A 160 5.57 5.06 8.21
N LEU A 161 6.35 5.64 7.33
CA LEU A 161 7.08 6.89 7.62
C LEU A 161 6.13 8.04 7.92
N ALA A 162 5.02 8.15 7.21
CA ALA A 162 4.00 9.15 7.50
C ALA A 162 3.43 8.99 8.91
N LEU A 163 3.13 7.75 9.34
CA LEU A 163 2.68 7.46 10.71
C LEU A 163 3.68 7.91 11.78
N ALA A 164 4.99 7.73 11.54
CA ALA A 164 6.02 8.11 12.49
C ALA A 164 6.31 9.62 12.49
N ILE A 165 6.33 10.26 11.31
CA ILE A 165 6.84 11.62 11.14
C ILE A 165 5.75 12.67 11.32
N VAL A 166 4.51 12.41 10.83
CA VAL A 166 3.43 13.41 10.87
C VAL A 166 3.13 13.89 12.30
N PRO A 167 3.04 13.01 13.33
CA PRO A 167 2.83 13.47 14.71
C PRO A 167 3.89 14.46 15.22
N LEU A 168 5.15 14.25 14.82
CA LEU A 168 6.27 15.11 15.23
C LEU A 168 6.18 16.52 14.62
N LEU A 169 5.50 16.62 13.49
CA LEU A 169 5.29 17.88 12.78
C LEU A 169 4.05 18.66 13.26
N VAL A 170 3.26 18.10 14.17
CA VAL A 170 2.05 18.78 14.70
C VAL A 170 2.42 20.03 15.49
N SER A 171 3.50 20.01 16.29
CA SER A 171 3.92 21.17 17.05
C SER A 171 4.17 22.43 16.19
N PRO A 172 4.98 22.37 15.11
CA PRO A 172 5.23 23.52 14.24
C PRO A 172 4.13 23.81 13.21
N LEU A 173 3.36 22.80 12.74
CA LEU A 173 2.47 22.92 11.59
C LEU A 173 0.99 22.76 11.93
N GLY A 174 0.67 22.35 13.16
CA GLY A 174 -0.69 22.09 13.59
C GLY A 174 -1.41 21.06 12.70
N TRP A 175 -2.67 21.29 12.40
CA TRP A 175 -3.50 20.44 11.55
C TRP A 175 -3.01 20.31 10.09
N ARG A 176 -2.11 21.22 9.65
CA ARG A 176 -1.51 21.17 8.31
C ARG A 176 -0.41 20.10 8.18
N ALA A 177 0.10 19.56 9.28
CA ALA A 177 1.22 18.61 9.30
C ALA A 177 1.08 17.43 8.29
N PRO A 178 -0.05 16.72 8.18
CA PRO A 178 -0.19 15.60 7.24
C PRO A 178 -0.09 16.03 5.78
N TYR A 179 -0.58 17.20 5.44
CA TYR A 179 -0.62 17.72 4.08
C TYR A 179 0.70 18.36 3.68
N ALA A 180 1.28 19.16 4.59
CA ALA A 180 2.57 19.81 4.37
C ALA A 180 3.68 18.77 4.19
N SER A 181 3.70 17.73 5.02
CA SER A 181 4.68 16.64 4.89
C SER A 181 4.54 15.87 3.57
N ALA A 182 3.30 15.56 3.16
CA ALA A 182 3.04 14.88 1.88
C ALA A 182 3.46 15.75 0.68
N ALA A 183 3.18 17.07 0.73
CA ALA A 183 3.61 18.01 -0.29
C ALA A 183 5.14 18.12 -0.36
N ALA A 184 5.81 18.17 0.79
CA ALA A 184 7.28 18.22 0.86
C ALA A 184 7.92 16.97 0.28
N VAL A 185 7.43 15.78 0.65
CA VAL A 185 7.92 14.50 0.10
C VAL A 185 7.70 14.43 -1.42
N ALA A 186 6.54 14.87 -1.90
CA ALA A 186 6.25 14.93 -3.33
C ALA A 186 7.19 15.92 -4.06
N ALA A 187 7.42 17.11 -3.51
CA ALA A 187 8.31 18.12 -4.07
C ALA A 187 9.77 17.63 -4.16
N MET A 188 10.25 16.90 -3.13
CA MET A 188 11.58 16.29 -3.15
C MET A 188 11.69 15.13 -4.13
N ALA A 189 10.64 14.32 -4.27
CA ALA A 189 10.64 13.17 -5.16
C ALA A 189 10.67 13.56 -6.66
N ILE A 190 10.03 14.66 -7.05
CA ILE A 190 9.95 15.10 -8.45
C ILE A 190 11.32 15.23 -9.13
N PRO A 191 12.28 16.01 -8.64
CA PRO A 191 13.59 16.16 -9.28
C PRO A 191 14.39 14.86 -9.30
N LEU A 192 14.28 14.04 -8.24
CA LEU A 192 14.98 12.76 -8.13
C LEU A 192 14.44 11.75 -9.16
N VAL A 193 13.12 11.65 -9.30
CA VAL A 193 12.50 10.80 -10.32
C VAL A 193 12.76 11.36 -11.73
N ALA A 194 12.79 12.69 -11.90
CA ALA A 194 13.13 13.31 -13.18
C ALA A 194 14.56 12.99 -13.64
N ALA A 195 15.50 12.85 -12.70
CA ALA A 195 16.88 12.44 -12.99
C ALA A 195 17.04 10.93 -13.28
N ALA A 196 16.09 10.09 -12.86
CA ALA A 196 16.15 8.65 -13.07
C ALA A 196 16.01 8.27 -14.56
N PRO A 197 16.46 7.06 -14.99
CA PRO A 197 16.40 6.64 -16.39
C PRO A 197 14.99 6.68 -16.98
N PRO A 198 14.82 7.01 -18.28
CA PRO A 198 13.52 6.99 -18.93
C PRO A 198 13.03 5.57 -19.17
N THR A 199 11.71 5.38 -19.18
CA THR A 199 11.09 4.14 -19.65
C THR A 199 10.39 4.37 -20.98
N PRO A 200 10.65 3.55 -22.00
CA PRO A 200 9.93 3.67 -23.27
C PRO A 200 8.45 3.30 -23.04
N GLY A 201 7.55 4.05 -23.65
CA GLY A 201 6.15 3.66 -23.79
C GLY A 201 6.07 2.43 -24.71
N HIS A 202 5.38 1.40 -24.29
CA HIS A 202 5.12 0.24 -25.14
C HIS A 202 3.80 0.48 -25.87
N GLY A 203 3.84 0.76 -27.17
CA GLY A 203 2.65 0.96 -28.00
C GLY A 203 1.79 -0.31 -28.21
N GLY A 204 1.78 -1.22 -27.25
CA GLY A 204 1.06 -2.50 -27.28
C GLY A 204 -0.40 -2.36 -26.88
N ARG A 205 -1.31 -2.66 -27.82
CA ARG A 205 -2.73 -2.89 -27.53
C ARG A 205 -2.86 -4.19 -26.75
N THR A 206 -2.90 -4.14 -25.41
CA THR A 206 -3.37 -5.26 -24.62
C THR A 206 -4.83 -5.51 -24.97
N ARG A 207 -5.11 -6.65 -25.63
CA ARG A 207 -6.48 -7.12 -25.87
C ARG A 207 -7.14 -7.32 -24.52
N GLY A 208 -8.10 -6.43 -24.18
CA GLY A 208 -8.74 -6.43 -22.88
C GLY A 208 -9.50 -7.74 -22.61
N SER A 209 -9.02 -8.51 -21.66
CA SER A 209 -9.88 -9.51 -21.01
C SER A 209 -11.05 -8.80 -20.35
N ARG A 210 -12.25 -9.38 -20.40
CA ARG A 210 -13.44 -8.77 -19.79
C ARG A 210 -13.24 -8.73 -18.28
N LEU A 211 -13.10 -7.53 -17.70
CA LEU A 211 -12.84 -7.31 -16.27
C LEU A 211 -13.82 -8.09 -15.38
N ARG A 212 -15.11 -8.16 -15.78
CA ARG A 212 -16.14 -8.90 -15.04
C ARG A 212 -15.83 -10.39 -14.86
N THR A 213 -15.23 -11.05 -15.85
CA THR A 213 -14.88 -12.47 -15.76
C THR A 213 -13.68 -12.72 -14.86
N LEU A 214 -12.79 -11.74 -14.73
CA LEU A 214 -11.62 -11.83 -13.83
C LEU A 214 -12.03 -11.58 -12.37
N ILE A 215 -12.86 -10.57 -12.10
CA ILE A 215 -13.37 -10.29 -10.73
C ILE A 215 -14.17 -11.48 -10.18
N ALA A 216 -14.89 -12.20 -11.00
CA ALA A 216 -15.68 -13.36 -10.57
C ALA A 216 -14.92 -14.69 -10.55
N ASP A 217 -13.62 -14.70 -10.90
CA ASP A 217 -12.81 -15.91 -10.90
C ASP A 217 -12.56 -16.40 -9.46
N PRO A 218 -12.98 -17.64 -9.10
CA PRO A 218 -12.92 -18.11 -7.71
C PRO A 218 -11.50 -18.12 -7.13
N GLN A 219 -10.48 -18.39 -7.96
CA GLN A 219 -9.09 -18.38 -7.52
C GLN A 219 -8.63 -16.95 -7.23
N LEU A 220 -8.96 -15.98 -8.11
CA LEU A 220 -8.64 -14.58 -7.92
C LEU A 220 -9.41 -13.99 -6.73
N VAL A 221 -10.67 -14.41 -6.49
CA VAL A 221 -11.43 -14.04 -5.29
C VAL A 221 -10.70 -14.49 -4.02
N ARG A 222 -10.29 -15.76 -3.93
CA ARG A 222 -9.56 -16.28 -2.76
C ARG A 222 -8.26 -15.54 -2.51
N LEU A 223 -7.46 -15.34 -3.57
CA LEU A 223 -6.23 -14.56 -3.49
C LEU A 223 -6.50 -13.11 -3.08
N GLY A 224 -7.59 -12.53 -3.57
CA GLY A 224 -8.05 -11.19 -3.20
C GLY A 224 -8.44 -11.09 -1.73
N LEU A 225 -9.15 -12.08 -1.19
CA LEU A 225 -9.47 -12.13 0.24
C LEU A 225 -8.22 -12.25 1.10
N ILE A 226 -7.24 -13.07 0.71
CA ILE A 226 -5.94 -13.15 1.38
C ILE A 226 -5.21 -11.81 1.30
N SER A 227 -5.24 -11.13 0.16
CA SER A 227 -4.66 -9.80 -0.01
C SER A 227 -5.39 -8.74 0.83
N SER A 228 -6.71 -8.88 1.04
CA SER A 228 -7.49 -7.98 1.90
C SER A 228 -7.04 -8.05 3.35
N VAL A 229 -6.81 -9.27 3.84
CA VAL A 229 -6.28 -9.48 5.18
C VAL A 229 -4.85 -8.95 5.30
N SER A 230 -4.01 -9.12 4.30
CA SER A 230 -2.64 -8.62 4.29
C SER A 230 -2.58 -7.10 4.12
N PHE A 231 -2.88 -6.60 2.93
CA PHE A 231 -2.76 -5.19 2.60
C PHE A 231 -3.92 -4.36 3.16
N GLY A 232 -5.17 -4.81 2.97
CA GLY A 232 -6.35 -4.07 3.39
C GLY A 232 -6.35 -3.76 4.89
N PHE A 233 -6.14 -4.77 5.72
CA PHE A 233 -6.16 -4.61 7.19
C PHE A 233 -4.95 -3.83 7.69
N SER A 234 -3.76 -3.96 7.06
CA SER A 234 -2.62 -3.14 7.43
C SER A 234 -2.90 -1.65 7.24
N VAL A 235 -3.58 -1.27 6.16
CA VAL A 235 -3.97 0.13 5.91
C VAL A 235 -5.04 0.58 6.90
N ILE A 236 -6.06 -0.24 7.18
CA ILE A 236 -7.12 0.11 8.16
C ILE A 236 -6.50 0.26 9.56
N LEU A 237 -5.67 -0.69 10.01
CA LEU A 237 -4.96 -0.61 11.27
C LEU A 237 -4.05 0.61 11.33
N GLY A 238 -3.25 0.86 10.28
CA GLY A 238 -2.38 2.02 10.20
C GLY A 238 -3.13 3.35 10.33
N ASN A 239 -4.35 3.45 9.79
CA ASN A 239 -5.17 4.66 9.92
C ASN A 239 -5.71 4.90 11.36
N TRP A 240 -5.93 3.85 12.13
CA TRP A 240 -6.64 3.96 13.40
C TRP A 240 -5.83 3.58 14.63
N VAL A 241 -4.68 2.93 14.48
CA VAL A 241 -3.85 2.46 15.60
C VAL A 241 -3.39 3.60 16.50
N VAL A 242 -3.01 4.75 15.90
CA VAL A 242 -2.57 5.91 16.67
C VAL A 242 -3.70 6.41 17.58
N THR A 243 -4.90 6.60 17.01
CA THR A 243 -6.08 7.03 17.77
C THR A 243 -6.47 6.02 18.87
N LEU A 244 -6.34 4.70 18.60
CA LEU A 244 -6.59 3.68 19.62
C LEU A 244 -5.60 3.78 20.79
N LEU A 245 -4.30 3.85 20.48
CA LEU A 245 -3.24 3.90 21.48
C LEU A 245 -3.26 5.21 22.28
N GLU A 246 -3.67 6.33 21.67
CA GLU A 246 -3.88 7.59 22.37
C GLU A 246 -5.03 7.49 23.38
N ARG A 247 -6.21 7.04 22.91
CA ARG A 247 -7.43 7.07 23.73
C ARG A 247 -7.48 5.97 24.77
N HIS A 248 -7.08 4.76 24.38
CA HIS A 248 -7.14 3.61 25.25
C HIS A 248 -5.82 3.31 25.96
N GLY A 249 -4.68 3.46 25.24
CA GLY A 249 -3.35 3.21 25.78
C GLY A 249 -2.72 4.39 26.51
N GLY A 250 -3.31 5.60 26.42
CA GLY A 250 -2.79 6.80 27.06
C GLY A 250 -1.42 7.26 26.49
N LEU A 251 -1.02 6.79 25.30
CA LEU A 251 0.23 7.18 24.69
C LEU A 251 0.12 8.61 24.11
N SER A 252 1.25 9.34 24.11
CA SER A 252 1.31 10.57 23.32
C SER A 252 1.21 10.27 21.82
N THR A 253 0.69 11.23 21.03
CA THR A 253 0.54 11.10 19.57
C THR A 253 1.85 10.66 18.89
N GLY A 254 2.99 11.21 19.36
CA GLY A 254 4.31 10.86 18.85
C GLY A 254 4.67 9.39 19.13
N ALA A 255 4.50 8.93 20.37
CA ALA A 255 4.78 7.55 20.75
C ALA A 255 3.85 6.56 20.02
N ALA A 256 2.54 6.86 19.98
CA ALA A 256 1.57 6.07 19.25
C ALA A 256 1.86 6.02 17.73
N GLY A 257 2.32 7.14 17.15
CA GLY A 257 2.75 7.23 15.75
C GLY A 257 3.96 6.34 15.45
N VAL A 258 4.98 6.34 16.32
CA VAL A 258 6.16 5.45 16.18
C VAL A 258 5.75 4.00 16.29
N VAL A 259 4.94 3.62 17.29
CA VAL A 259 4.43 2.25 17.43
C VAL A 259 3.61 1.85 16.20
N GLY A 260 2.65 2.66 15.79
CA GLY A 260 1.79 2.38 14.64
C GLY A 260 2.55 2.27 13.32
N SER A 261 3.65 3.02 13.17
CA SER A 261 4.47 3.00 11.96
C SER A 261 5.03 1.60 11.64
N LEU A 262 5.31 0.79 12.66
CA LEU A 262 5.86 -0.56 12.51
C LEU A 262 4.95 -1.48 11.69
N ILE A 263 3.62 -1.27 11.72
CA ILE A 263 2.65 -2.03 10.93
C ILE A 263 2.93 -1.92 9.42
N LEU A 264 3.29 -0.74 8.95
CA LEU A 264 3.54 -0.49 7.52
C LEU A 264 5.04 -0.55 7.17
N LEU A 265 5.93 -0.06 8.05
CA LEU A 265 7.37 -0.06 7.81
C LEU A 265 7.94 -1.47 7.68
N LEU A 266 7.53 -2.40 8.54
CA LEU A 266 8.05 -3.77 8.50
C LEU A 266 7.53 -4.60 7.32
N GLY A 267 6.58 -4.06 6.54
CA GLY A 267 6.29 -4.56 5.21
C GLY A 267 7.51 -4.58 4.28
N ILE A 268 8.52 -3.73 4.51
CA ILE A 268 9.79 -3.73 3.76
C ILE A 268 10.58 -5.04 3.96
N VAL A 269 10.43 -5.68 5.11
CA VAL A 269 11.02 -6.98 5.42
C VAL A 269 10.04 -8.11 5.09
N GLY A 270 8.78 -7.98 5.52
CA GLY A 270 7.78 -9.03 5.40
C GLY A 270 7.44 -9.40 3.95
N ARG A 271 7.37 -8.44 3.03
CA ARG A 271 7.01 -8.71 1.62
C ARG A 271 8.08 -9.47 0.85
N PRO A 272 9.36 -9.09 0.87
CA PRO A 272 10.41 -9.90 0.24
C PRO A 272 10.57 -11.25 0.90
N SER A 273 10.54 -11.30 2.25
CA SER A 273 10.70 -12.54 3.02
C SER A 273 9.64 -13.57 2.68
N GLY A 274 8.37 -13.18 2.55
CA GLY A 274 7.28 -14.09 2.16
C GLY A 274 7.53 -14.73 0.80
N GLY A 275 7.96 -13.96 -0.20
CA GLY A 275 8.32 -14.47 -1.53
C GLY A 275 9.51 -15.43 -1.49
N MET A 276 10.53 -15.13 -0.70
CA MET A 276 11.72 -15.98 -0.52
C MET A 276 11.39 -17.30 0.18
N LEU A 277 10.59 -17.25 1.25
CA LEU A 277 10.16 -18.44 2.01
C LEU A 277 9.35 -19.41 1.14
N VAL A 278 8.39 -18.88 0.37
CA VAL A 278 7.56 -19.70 -0.54
C VAL A 278 8.41 -20.39 -1.62
N ARG A 279 9.44 -19.69 -2.13
CA ARG A 279 10.38 -20.30 -3.08
C ARG A 279 11.24 -21.38 -2.46
N ALA A 280 11.73 -21.16 -1.23
CA ALA A 280 12.61 -22.11 -0.53
C ALA A 280 11.86 -23.38 -0.11
N ARG A 281 10.58 -23.26 0.29
CA ARG A 281 9.76 -24.36 0.82
C ARG A 281 8.31 -24.28 0.33
N PRO A 282 8.04 -24.55 -0.95
CA PRO A 282 6.69 -24.42 -1.52
C PRO A 282 5.65 -25.30 -0.84
N GLY A 283 6.01 -26.49 -0.36
CA GLY A 283 5.11 -27.39 0.38
C GLY A 283 4.63 -26.85 1.73
N LEU A 284 5.27 -25.80 2.29
CA LEU A 284 4.88 -25.19 3.55
C LEU A 284 4.08 -23.88 3.35
N THR A 285 3.77 -23.49 2.12
CA THR A 285 3.11 -22.20 1.82
C THR A 285 1.82 -22.01 2.63
N ARG A 286 1.00 -23.06 2.72
CA ARG A 286 -0.29 -22.99 3.47
C ARG A 286 -0.07 -22.78 4.97
N GLN A 287 0.91 -23.49 5.56
CA GLN A 287 1.27 -23.32 6.97
C GLN A 287 1.84 -21.92 7.25
N MET A 288 2.66 -21.39 6.35
CA MET A 288 3.22 -20.03 6.45
C MET A 288 2.12 -18.97 6.41
N LEU A 289 1.15 -19.11 5.51
CA LEU A 289 -0.01 -18.21 5.45
C LEU A 289 -0.85 -18.31 6.72
N ALA A 290 -1.13 -19.53 7.22
CA ALA A 290 -1.87 -19.73 8.46
C ALA A 290 -1.15 -19.11 9.66
N ALA A 291 0.16 -19.33 9.78
CA ALA A 291 0.98 -18.71 10.83
C ALA A 291 0.97 -17.19 10.75
N SER A 292 1.05 -16.63 9.54
CA SER A 292 0.93 -15.18 9.28
C SER A 292 -0.42 -14.64 9.75
N PHE A 293 -1.53 -15.31 9.46
CA PHE A 293 -2.86 -14.89 9.90
C PHE A 293 -3.03 -14.97 11.42
N LEU A 294 -2.52 -16.04 12.05
CA LEU A 294 -2.51 -16.15 13.52
C LEU A 294 -1.66 -15.07 14.17
N ALA A 295 -0.50 -14.76 13.59
CA ALA A 295 0.36 -13.68 14.07
C ALA A 295 -0.32 -12.31 13.95
N GLY A 296 -1.01 -12.04 12.83
CA GLY A 296 -1.81 -10.83 12.66
C GLY A 296 -2.97 -10.73 13.65
N THR A 297 -3.66 -11.85 13.88
CA THR A 297 -4.71 -11.95 14.93
C THR A 297 -4.16 -11.61 16.30
N LEU A 298 -3.07 -12.29 16.71
CA LEU A 298 -2.44 -12.09 18.01
C LEU A 298 -1.99 -10.64 18.20
N GLY A 299 -1.28 -10.09 17.21
CA GLY A 299 -0.82 -8.70 17.25
C GLY A 299 -1.99 -7.72 17.37
N THR A 300 -3.09 -7.95 16.63
CA THR A 300 -4.28 -7.09 16.71
C THR A 300 -4.98 -7.18 18.08
N ILE A 301 -5.04 -8.37 18.68
CA ILE A 301 -5.59 -8.55 20.03
C ILE A 301 -4.71 -7.84 21.06
N VAL A 302 -3.39 -7.93 20.94
CA VAL A 302 -2.48 -7.25 21.88
C VAL A 302 -2.65 -5.73 21.78
N LEU A 303 -2.71 -5.16 20.57
CA LEU A 303 -2.97 -3.72 20.38
C LEU A 303 -4.34 -3.30 20.95
N LEU A 304 -5.36 -4.15 20.83
CA LEU A 304 -6.69 -3.94 21.41
C LEU A 304 -6.63 -3.81 22.94
N LEU A 305 -5.73 -4.53 23.60
CA LEU A 305 -5.57 -4.50 25.05
C LEU A 305 -4.69 -3.35 25.52
N ALA A 306 -3.83 -2.83 24.64
CA ALA A 306 -2.88 -1.74 24.88
C ALA A 306 -2.12 -1.88 26.21
N PRO A 307 -1.39 -2.99 26.44
CA PRO A 307 -0.78 -3.30 27.74
C PRO A 307 0.44 -2.40 28.05
N GLY A 308 0.93 -1.65 27.08
CA GLY A 308 2.02 -0.68 27.24
C GLY A 308 2.95 -0.62 26.04
N THR A 309 3.64 0.48 25.89
CA THR A 309 4.37 0.90 24.67
C THR A 309 5.29 -0.18 24.09
N GLY A 310 6.05 -0.89 24.94
CA GLY A 310 6.97 -1.94 24.46
C GLY A 310 6.27 -3.14 23.87
N VAL A 311 5.17 -3.59 24.49
CA VAL A 311 4.38 -4.74 24.03
C VAL A 311 3.55 -4.34 22.81
N ASP A 312 3.02 -3.11 22.78
CA ASP A 312 2.30 -2.56 21.63
C ASP A 312 3.21 -2.44 20.41
N ALA A 313 4.48 -2.01 20.62
CA ALA A 313 5.47 -1.96 19.54
C ALA A 313 5.80 -3.36 18.99
N ALA A 314 5.97 -4.36 19.88
CA ALA A 314 6.19 -5.74 19.46
C ALA A 314 4.98 -6.30 18.69
N ALA A 315 3.76 -5.97 19.12
CA ALA A 315 2.53 -6.37 18.44
C ALA A 315 2.39 -5.72 17.06
N ALA A 316 2.66 -4.41 16.96
CA ALA A 316 2.66 -3.67 15.70
C ALA A 316 3.72 -4.23 14.71
N ALA A 317 4.92 -4.54 15.22
CA ALA A 317 5.98 -5.18 14.45
C ALA A 317 5.57 -6.57 13.95
N LEU A 318 4.96 -7.38 14.80
CA LEU A 318 4.44 -8.70 14.44
C LEU A 318 3.40 -8.61 13.32
N ILE A 319 2.46 -7.67 13.40
CA ILE A 319 1.48 -7.41 12.34
C ILE A 319 2.18 -7.01 11.04
N GLY A 320 3.15 -6.09 11.10
CA GLY A 320 3.84 -5.58 9.92
C GLY A 320 4.58 -6.68 9.15
N VAL A 321 5.30 -7.57 9.84
CA VAL A 321 5.96 -8.72 9.22
C VAL A 321 4.93 -9.73 8.70
N ALA A 322 3.96 -10.09 9.54
CA ALA A 322 2.91 -11.05 9.21
C ALA A 322 2.11 -10.62 7.96
N ALA A 323 1.67 -9.38 7.91
CA ALA A 323 0.93 -8.84 6.78
C ALA A 323 1.73 -8.81 5.47
N GLY A 324 3.06 -8.76 5.54
CA GLY A 324 3.93 -8.79 4.36
C GLY A 324 4.00 -10.17 3.68
N ILE A 325 3.97 -11.25 4.45
CA ILE A 325 4.19 -12.63 3.97
C ILE A 325 3.23 -13.03 2.83
N PRO A 326 1.89 -12.78 2.90
CA PRO A 326 0.97 -13.20 1.85
C PRO A 326 1.15 -12.46 0.52
N PHE A 327 1.78 -11.28 0.51
CA PHE A 327 1.90 -10.43 -0.67
C PHE A 327 2.52 -11.14 -1.88
N GLY A 328 3.67 -11.80 -1.68
CA GLY A 328 4.33 -12.54 -2.76
C GLY A 328 3.52 -13.71 -3.27
N VAL A 329 2.78 -14.39 -2.39
CA VAL A 329 1.91 -15.53 -2.74
C VAL A 329 0.74 -15.06 -3.59
N THR A 330 0.07 -13.96 -3.21
CA THR A 330 -1.11 -13.46 -3.91
C THR A 330 -0.76 -12.94 -5.30
N ILE A 331 0.32 -12.19 -5.44
CA ILE A 331 0.78 -11.69 -6.75
C ILE A 331 1.18 -12.86 -7.67
N SER A 332 2.03 -13.79 -7.20
CA SER A 332 2.46 -14.92 -8.00
C SER A 332 1.32 -15.90 -8.29
N GLY A 333 0.39 -16.08 -7.37
CA GLY A 333 -0.84 -16.86 -7.56
C GLY A 333 -1.74 -16.27 -8.65
N ALA A 334 -1.98 -14.97 -8.62
CA ALA A 334 -2.79 -14.27 -9.62
C ALA A 334 -2.18 -14.35 -11.02
N THR A 335 -0.87 -14.15 -11.15
CA THR A 335 -0.18 -14.25 -12.43
C THR A 335 -0.19 -15.67 -13.00
N ARG A 336 -0.08 -16.70 -12.13
CA ARG A 336 -0.19 -18.12 -12.55
C ARG A 336 -1.60 -18.52 -12.94
N ALA A 337 -2.62 -18.00 -12.26
CA ALA A 337 -4.02 -18.29 -12.56
C ALA A 337 -4.42 -17.83 -13.98
N ARG A 338 -3.84 -16.74 -14.47
CA ARG A 338 -4.15 -16.15 -15.79
C ARG A 338 -2.89 -15.64 -16.50
N PRO A 339 -2.00 -16.53 -17.00
CA PRO A 339 -0.71 -16.12 -17.58
C PRO A 339 -0.82 -15.15 -18.76
N GLN A 340 -1.87 -15.33 -19.61
CA GLN A 340 -2.10 -14.49 -20.79
C GLN A 340 -2.64 -13.08 -20.45
N ALA A 341 -3.11 -12.86 -19.20
CA ALA A 341 -3.68 -11.63 -18.71
C ALA A 341 -3.18 -11.32 -17.28
N ALA A 342 -1.91 -11.55 -17.02
CA ALA A 342 -1.31 -11.49 -15.69
C ALA A 342 -1.54 -10.15 -14.99
N GLY A 343 -1.32 -9.04 -15.68
CA GLY A 343 -1.56 -7.69 -15.14
C GLY A 343 -3.03 -7.46 -14.78
N ALA A 344 -3.96 -7.88 -15.64
CA ALA A 344 -5.39 -7.77 -15.38
C ALA A 344 -5.84 -8.68 -14.23
N ALA A 345 -5.24 -9.86 -14.08
CA ALA A 345 -5.52 -10.77 -12.97
C ALA A 345 -5.07 -10.18 -11.61
N VAL A 346 -3.88 -9.59 -11.56
CA VAL A 346 -3.39 -8.87 -10.38
C VAL A 346 -4.29 -7.67 -10.06
N GLY A 347 -4.71 -6.91 -11.07
CA GLY A 347 -5.64 -5.80 -10.90
C GLY A 347 -6.99 -6.23 -10.34
N ALA A 348 -7.58 -7.32 -10.88
CA ALA A 348 -8.82 -7.89 -10.39
C ALA A 348 -8.69 -8.38 -8.94
N MET A 349 -7.61 -9.09 -8.62
CA MET A 349 -7.32 -9.51 -7.25
C MET A 349 -7.20 -8.32 -6.29
N ASN A 350 -6.51 -7.24 -6.69
CA ASN A 350 -6.33 -6.05 -5.85
C ASN A 350 -7.62 -5.24 -5.62
N THR A 351 -8.69 -5.49 -6.36
CA THR A 351 -10.00 -4.88 -6.09
C THR A 351 -10.52 -5.23 -4.68
N TYR A 352 -10.26 -6.44 -4.20
CA TYR A 352 -10.76 -6.92 -2.89
C TYR A 352 -10.15 -6.17 -1.69
N PRO A 353 -8.81 -6.04 -1.56
CA PRO A 353 -8.24 -5.25 -0.46
C PRO A 353 -8.66 -3.79 -0.51
N VAL A 354 -8.84 -3.21 -1.69
CA VAL A 354 -9.33 -1.84 -1.81
C VAL A 354 -10.77 -1.72 -1.31
N LEU A 355 -11.66 -2.66 -1.67
CA LEU A 355 -13.02 -2.70 -1.14
C LEU A 355 -13.03 -2.87 0.39
N ALA A 356 -12.14 -3.72 0.93
CA ALA A 356 -12.00 -3.87 2.38
C ALA A 356 -11.59 -2.55 3.05
N ILE A 357 -10.68 -1.77 2.44
CA ILE A 357 -10.27 -0.46 2.97
C ILE A 357 -11.41 0.56 2.85
N VAL A 358 -12.04 0.65 1.69
CA VAL A 358 -13.13 1.59 1.39
C VAL A 358 -14.28 1.45 2.40
N CYS A 359 -14.64 0.21 2.74
CA CYS A 359 -15.70 -0.07 3.73
C CYS A 359 -15.15 -0.06 5.16
N GLY A 360 -13.99 -0.65 5.40
CA GLY A 360 -13.47 -0.89 6.74
C GLY A 360 -12.98 0.36 7.45
N ALA A 361 -12.34 1.29 6.74
CA ALA A 361 -11.80 2.49 7.38
C ALA A 361 -12.90 3.35 8.07
N PRO A 362 -14.04 3.70 7.41
CA PRO A 362 -15.10 4.44 8.08
C PRO A 362 -15.83 3.61 9.14
N LEU A 363 -16.00 2.30 8.94
CA LEU A 363 -16.64 1.42 9.93
C LEU A 363 -15.83 1.33 11.23
N VAL A 364 -14.51 1.16 11.14
CA VAL A 364 -13.64 1.21 12.33
C VAL A 364 -13.68 2.60 12.96
N GLY A 365 -13.65 3.67 12.16
CA GLY A 365 -13.79 5.06 12.64
C GLY A 365 -15.09 5.28 13.42
N LEU A 366 -16.20 4.67 12.99
CA LEU A 366 -17.47 4.73 13.69
C LEU A 366 -17.41 4.09 15.08
N THR A 367 -16.61 3.03 15.26
CA THR A 367 -16.50 2.33 16.56
C THR A 367 -15.85 3.19 17.65
N PHE A 368 -15.16 4.27 17.30
CA PHE A 368 -14.62 5.23 18.27
C PHE A 368 -15.69 6.11 18.93
N SER A 369 -16.91 6.15 18.39
CA SER A 369 -18.08 6.77 19.04
C SER A 369 -18.88 5.78 19.91
N LEU A 370 -18.50 4.52 19.93
CA LEU A 370 -19.14 3.46 20.73
C LEU A 370 -18.37 3.23 22.04
N PRO A 371 -19.01 2.59 23.05
CA PRO A 371 -18.30 2.16 24.25
C PRO A 371 -17.08 1.30 23.91
N GLY A 372 -15.93 1.63 24.51
CA GLY A 372 -14.64 0.94 24.24
C GLY A 372 -13.78 1.62 23.19
N GLU A 373 -14.16 2.80 22.71
CA GLU A 373 -13.31 3.77 21.97
C GLU A 373 -12.45 3.14 20.87
N GLY A 374 -13.08 2.43 19.92
CA GLY A 374 -12.43 1.78 18.80
C GLY A 374 -12.10 0.30 19.01
N ARG A 375 -12.12 -0.22 20.23
CA ARG A 375 -11.80 -1.64 20.54
C ARG A 375 -12.68 -2.62 19.77
N ILE A 376 -13.96 -2.31 19.57
CA ILE A 376 -14.88 -3.15 18.79
C ILE A 376 -14.37 -3.31 17.34
N GLY A 377 -13.92 -2.24 16.71
CA GLY A 377 -13.37 -2.28 15.34
C GLY A 377 -12.13 -3.17 15.26
N PHE A 378 -11.22 -3.04 16.21
CA PHE A 378 -10.02 -3.88 16.28
C PHE A 378 -10.34 -5.35 16.60
N ALA A 379 -11.33 -5.64 17.45
CA ALA A 379 -11.81 -6.99 17.69
C ALA A 379 -12.38 -7.65 16.43
N VAL A 380 -13.16 -6.90 15.64
CA VAL A 380 -13.68 -7.36 14.34
C VAL A 380 -12.54 -7.65 13.38
N LEU A 381 -11.52 -6.78 13.31
CA LEU A 381 -10.34 -7.04 12.48
C LEU A 381 -9.56 -8.27 12.92
N ALA A 382 -9.39 -8.49 14.23
CA ALA A 382 -8.76 -9.69 14.76
C ALA A 382 -9.54 -10.97 14.40
N ALA A 383 -10.87 -10.93 14.51
CA ALA A 383 -11.73 -12.04 14.10
C ALA A 383 -11.64 -12.30 12.58
N ALA A 384 -11.57 -11.23 11.78
CA ALA A 384 -11.41 -11.34 10.33
C ALA A 384 -10.02 -11.92 9.95
N TRP A 385 -8.93 -11.55 10.64
CA TRP A 385 -7.62 -12.19 10.49
C TRP A 385 -7.71 -13.71 10.72
N SER A 386 -8.37 -14.15 11.80
CA SER A 386 -8.54 -15.57 12.13
C SER A 386 -9.36 -16.30 11.06
N SER A 387 -10.46 -15.69 10.60
CA SER A 387 -11.38 -16.32 9.64
C SER A 387 -10.73 -16.52 8.27
N ALA A 388 -9.70 -15.73 7.92
CA ALA A 388 -8.96 -15.87 6.67
C ALA A 388 -8.26 -17.23 6.52
N ILE A 389 -8.02 -17.94 7.62
CA ILE A 389 -7.50 -19.32 7.61
C ILE A 389 -8.44 -20.26 6.83
N LEU A 390 -9.75 -20.01 6.89
CA LEU A 390 -10.75 -20.81 6.15
C LEU A 390 -10.60 -20.71 4.65
N VAL A 391 -10.13 -19.56 4.13
CA VAL A 391 -9.89 -19.32 2.70
C VAL A 391 -8.78 -20.22 2.16
N LEU A 392 -7.83 -20.64 3.02
CA LEU A 392 -6.71 -21.49 2.63
C LEU A 392 -7.13 -22.91 2.22
N ARG A 393 -8.32 -23.39 2.65
CA ARG A 393 -8.80 -24.75 2.39
C ARG A 393 -9.05 -25.04 0.90
N GLY A 394 -9.30 -24.02 0.10
CA GLY A 394 -9.60 -24.16 -1.34
C GLY A 394 -8.59 -23.45 -2.24
N LEU A 395 -7.40 -23.14 -1.73
CA LEU A 395 -6.37 -22.45 -2.49
C LEU A 395 -5.45 -23.47 -3.18
N ASP A 396 -5.38 -23.39 -4.51
CA ASP A 396 -4.41 -24.13 -5.30
C ASP A 396 -3.10 -23.33 -5.34
N ILE A 397 -2.08 -23.83 -4.63
CA ILE A 397 -0.80 -23.14 -4.45
C ILE A 397 0.31 -23.97 -5.09
#